data_62d1a3827b7460b9a7936187c06f9157
#
_entry.id   62d1a3827b7460b9a7936187c06f9157
#
_cell.length_a   1.000
_cell.length_b   1.000
_cell.length_c   1.000
_cell.angle_alpha   90.00
_cell.angle_beta   90.00
_cell.angle_gamma   90.00
#
_symmetry.space_group_name_H-M   'P 1'
#
loop_
_entity.id
_entity.type
_entity.pdbx_description
1 polymer ?
#
loop_
_entity_poly.entity_id
_entity_poly.type
_entity_poly.pdbx_seq_one_letter_code
_entity_poly.pdbx_strand_id
1 'polypeptide(L)'
;MNVRQLVLGDIDAVEGLDHTIHGADRSKAWDVYIDRVLRSGYLDALPHPPWGCAVAEDGEQLIGFIVAERQMPTYGLPPGARIVALAVDPAYRRRGVGNALVNKLVEDCKKSGLDNIYSILMDEDEKDASFLESAGFGPANFKVFSRPIPE
;
A
#
# COMPACT_ATOMS: atom_id res chain seq x y z
N MET A 1 3.08 -18.17 -7.61
CA MET A 1 2.67 -16.89 -7.02
C MET A 1 1.36 -16.45 -7.66
N ASN A 2 0.41 -16.06 -6.85
CA ASN A 2 -0.87 -15.50 -7.29
C ASN A 2 -1.08 -14.13 -6.64
N VAL A 3 -1.52 -13.14 -7.41
CA VAL A 3 -1.87 -11.80 -6.88
C VAL A 3 -3.35 -11.57 -7.12
N ARG A 4 -4.06 -11.24 -6.06
CA ARG A 4 -5.50 -11.03 -6.08
C ARG A 4 -5.92 -9.89 -5.16
N GLN A 5 -7.15 -9.44 -5.33
CA GLN A 5 -7.74 -8.47 -4.43
C GLN A 5 -7.80 -9.01 -3.00
N LEU A 6 -7.51 -8.15 -2.04
CA LEU A 6 -7.63 -8.44 -0.61
C LEU A 6 -9.10 -8.64 -0.24
N VAL A 7 -9.37 -9.64 0.58
CA VAL A 7 -10.71 -9.92 1.14
C VAL A 7 -10.65 -9.91 2.67
N LEU A 8 -11.82 -9.90 3.31
CA LEU A 8 -11.92 -9.79 4.78
C LEU A 8 -11.06 -10.84 5.52
N GLY A 9 -11.02 -12.07 5.02
CA GLY A 9 -10.25 -13.15 5.63
C GLY A 9 -8.73 -12.98 5.58
N ASP A 10 -8.21 -12.03 4.79
CA ASP A 10 -6.77 -11.77 4.68
C ASP A 10 -6.26 -10.78 5.73
N ILE A 11 -7.14 -10.01 6.36
CA ILE A 11 -6.75 -8.85 7.17
C ILE A 11 -5.80 -9.24 8.30
N ASP A 12 -6.11 -10.28 9.05
CA ASP A 12 -5.26 -10.71 10.17
C ASP A 12 -3.86 -11.16 9.68
N ALA A 13 -3.79 -11.82 8.52
CA ALA A 13 -2.51 -12.24 7.93
C ALA A 13 -1.71 -11.04 7.40
N VAL A 14 -2.37 -10.05 6.82
CA VAL A 14 -1.74 -8.80 6.36
C VAL A 14 -1.17 -8.01 7.54
N GLU A 15 -1.95 -7.82 8.60
CA GLU A 15 -1.50 -7.13 9.81
C GLU A 15 -0.37 -7.89 10.49
N GLY A 16 -0.44 -9.23 10.53
CA GLY A 16 0.60 -10.09 11.06
C GLY A 16 1.91 -9.96 10.28
N LEU A 17 1.86 -9.93 8.96
CA LEU A 17 3.04 -9.73 8.10
C LEU A 17 3.63 -8.33 8.28
N ASP A 18 2.80 -7.30 8.30
CA ASP A 18 3.24 -5.92 8.56
C ASP A 18 3.95 -5.81 9.91
N HIS A 19 3.37 -6.38 10.94
CA HIS A 19 3.95 -6.39 12.29
C HIS A 19 5.27 -7.18 12.35
N THR A 20 5.37 -8.29 11.66
CA THR A 20 6.60 -9.09 11.57
C THR A 20 7.73 -8.32 10.91
N ILE A 21 7.44 -7.55 9.86
CA ILE A 21 8.44 -6.76 9.10
C ILE A 21 8.88 -5.53 9.87
N HIS A 22 7.95 -4.81 10.47
CA HIS A 22 8.20 -3.51 11.09
C HIS A 22 8.28 -3.56 12.63
N GLY A 23 7.77 -4.61 13.24
CA GLY A 23 7.88 -4.90 14.67
C GLY A 23 7.47 -3.75 15.58
N ALA A 24 8.27 -3.56 16.64
CA ALA A 24 8.04 -2.55 17.67
C ALA A 24 8.22 -1.09 17.18
N ASP A 25 8.78 -0.90 15.99
CA ASP A 25 8.95 0.44 15.40
C ASP A 25 7.64 1.02 14.87
N ARG A 26 6.61 0.19 14.70
CA ARG A 26 5.27 0.65 14.33
C ARG A 26 4.57 1.28 15.52
N SER A 27 4.05 2.47 15.34
CA SER A 27 3.23 3.12 16.35
C SER A 27 1.86 2.45 16.49
N LYS A 28 1.27 2.51 17.68
CA LYS A 28 -0.12 2.04 17.87
C LYS A 28 -1.11 2.79 16.99
N ALA A 29 -0.83 4.06 16.67
CA ALA A 29 -1.65 4.85 15.75
C ALA A 29 -1.63 4.26 14.33
N TRP A 30 -0.50 3.70 13.90
CA TRP A 30 -0.39 3.01 12.62
C TRP A 30 -1.24 1.73 12.59
N ASP A 31 -1.17 0.91 13.63
CA ASP A 31 -1.97 -0.32 13.70
C ASP A 31 -3.47 -0.04 13.61
N VAL A 32 -3.94 0.98 14.33
CA VAL A 32 -5.34 1.41 14.28
C VAL A 32 -5.71 1.93 12.89
N TYR A 33 -4.82 2.69 12.26
CA TYR A 33 -5.06 3.27 10.94
C TYR A 33 -5.16 2.20 9.86
N ILE A 34 -4.20 1.27 9.80
CA ILE A 34 -4.19 0.21 8.78
C ILE A 34 -5.41 -0.72 8.94
N ASP A 35 -5.76 -1.11 10.16
CA ASP A 35 -6.96 -1.91 10.42
C ASP A 35 -8.23 -1.20 9.96
N ARG A 36 -8.34 0.10 10.22
CA ARG A 36 -9.46 0.92 9.77
C ARG A 36 -9.57 0.96 8.23
N VAL A 37 -8.45 1.17 7.54
CA VAL A 37 -8.43 1.20 6.08
C VAL A 37 -8.86 -0.15 5.51
N LEU A 38 -8.30 -1.24 6.01
CA LEU A 38 -8.60 -2.58 5.53
C LEU A 38 -10.04 -3.01 5.80
N ARG A 39 -10.63 -2.59 6.93
CA ARG A 39 -12.00 -2.97 7.31
C ARG A 39 -13.06 -2.00 6.81
N SER A 40 -12.70 -0.86 6.24
CA SER A 40 -13.64 0.20 5.89
C SER A 40 -14.80 -0.27 5.00
N GLY A 41 -14.52 -1.10 3.99
CA GLY A 41 -15.53 -1.62 3.09
C GLY A 41 -16.48 -2.64 3.71
N TYR A 42 -16.15 -3.17 4.88
CA TYR A 42 -16.94 -4.20 5.57
C TYR A 42 -17.86 -3.64 6.67
N LEU A 43 -17.78 -2.32 6.89
CA LEU A 43 -18.68 -1.61 7.81
C LEU A 43 -19.97 -1.17 7.13
N ASP A 44 -20.04 -1.26 5.81
CA ASP A 44 -21.19 -0.87 5.02
C ASP A 44 -22.30 -1.95 5.01
N ALA A 45 -23.51 -1.53 4.67
CA ALA A 45 -24.65 -2.44 4.52
C ALA A 45 -24.44 -3.47 3.39
N LEU A 46 -23.65 -3.11 2.38
CA LEU A 46 -23.20 -3.99 1.29
C LEU A 46 -21.69 -4.10 1.35
N PRO A 47 -21.16 -5.06 2.12
CA PRO A 47 -19.70 -5.20 2.29
C PRO A 47 -18.99 -5.41 0.96
N HIS A 48 -17.87 -4.71 0.80
CA HIS A 48 -16.99 -4.83 -0.38
C HIS A 48 -15.52 -4.81 0.04
N PRO A 49 -14.63 -5.45 -0.71
CA PRO A 49 -13.20 -5.36 -0.46
C PRO A 49 -12.70 -3.92 -0.56
N PRO A 50 -11.71 -3.52 0.25
CA PRO A 50 -11.14 -2.18 0.15
C PRO A 50 -10.48 -1.97 -1.21
N TRP A 51 -10.79 -0.84 -1.84
CA TRP A 51 -10.23 -0.47 -3.13
C TRP A 51 -8.70 -0.32 -3.06
N GLY A 52 -8.00 -0.75 -4.11
CA GLY A 52 -6.55 -0.60 -4.21
C GLY A 52 -5.75 -1.47 -3.24
N CYS A 53 -6.38 -2.47 -2.64
CA CYS A 53 -5.73 -3.39 -1.72
C CYS A 53 -5.64 -4.79 -2.34
N ALA A 54 -4.44 -5.35 -2.34
CA ALA A 54 -4.18 -6.67 -2.91
C ALA A 54 -3.20 -7.47 -2.06
N VAL A 55 -3.26 -8.77 -2.21
CA VAL A 55 -2.35 -9.73 -1.58
C VAL A 55 -1.66 -10.58 -2.62
N ALA A 56 -0.45 -11.01 -2.31
CA ALA A 56 0.30 -12.02 -3.07
C ALA A 56 0.40 -13.29 -2.23
N GLU A 57 0.19 -14.41 -2.87
CA GLU A 57 0.20 -15.75 -2.25
C GLU A 57 1.17 -16.69 -2.95
N ASP A 58 1.75 -17.58 -2.18
CA ASP A 58 2.43 -18.78 -2.67
C ASP A 58 1.77 -20.00 -2.01
N GLY A 59 0.97 -20.72 -2.78
CA GLY A 59 0.05 -21.71 -2.21
C GLY A 59 -0.97 -21.03 -1.30
N GLU A 60 -1.05 -21.46 -0.05
CA GLU A 60 -1.93 -20.87 0.97
C GLU A 60 -1.25 -19.80 1.83
N GLN A 61 0.04 -19.55 1.59
CA GLN A 61 0.83 -18.59 2.36
C GLN A 61 0.72 -17.19 1.74
N LEU A 62 0.31 -16.21 2.55
CA LEU A 62 0.41 -14.81 2.18
C LEU A 62 1.87 -14.36 2.26
N ILE A 63 2.41 -13.88 1.14
CA ILE A 63 3.83 -13.50 1.00
C ILE A 63 4.06 -12.03 0.75
N GLY A 64 3.01 -11.26 0.56
CA GLY A 64 3.09 -9.81 0.39
C GLY A 64 1.73 -9.17 0.27
N PHE A 65 1.70 -7.86 0.42
CA PHE A 65 0.47 -7.07 0.27
C PHE A 65 0.76 -5.64 -0.17
N ILE A 66 -0.23 -5.00 -0.76
CA ILE A 66 -0.27 -3.57 -1.01
C ILE A 66 -1.57 -3.00 -0.50
N VAL A 67 -1.50 -1.85 0.15
CA VAL A 67 -2.64 -1.06 0.60
C VAL A 67 -2.52 0.31 -0.02
N ALA A 68 -3.53 0.74 -0.74
CA ALA A 68 -3.60 2.05 -1.34
C ALA A 68 -4.96 2.70 -1.10
N GLU A 69 -4.98 4.01 -1.12
CA GLU A 69 -6.17 4.83 -1.00
C GLU A 69 -6.30 5.74 -2.23
N ARG A 70 -7.53 6.10 -2.58
CA ARG A 70 -7.76 7.14 -3.58
C ARG A 70 -7.32 8.49 -3.02
N GLN A 71 -6.47 9.18 -3.78
CA GLN A 71 -6.06 10.53 -3.49
C GLN A 71 -6.95 11.51 -4.25
N MET A 72 -7.70 12.31 -3.52
CA MET A 72 -8.52 13.35 -4.13
C MET A 72 -7.67 14.53 -4.61
N PRO A 73 -8.11 15.25 -5.65
CA PRO A 73 -7.41 16.44 -6.13
C PRO A 73 -7.27 17.47 -5.02
N THR A 74 -6.03 17.95 -4.80
CA THR A 74 -5.71 18.99 -3.84
C THR A 74 -4.67 19.91 -4.45
N TYR A 75 -4.90 21.21 -4.48
CA TYR A 75 -3.97 22.20 -5.05
C TYR A 75 -3.46 21.86 -6.46
N GLY A 76 -4.35 21.37 -7.32
CA GLY A 76 -3.99 20.99 -8.70
C GLY A 76 -3.29 19.65 -8.84
N LEU A 77 -3.13 18.90 -7.76
CA LEU A 77 -2.66 17.53 -7.82
C LEU A 77 -3.72 16.65 -8.50
N PRO A 78 -3.38 15.92 -9.57
CA PRO A 78 -4.36 15.06 -10.24
C PRO A 78 -4.90 13.97 -9.32
N PRO A 79 -6.14 13.50 -9.54
CA PRO A 79 -6.64 12.33 -8.83
C PRO A 79 -5.73 11.11 -9.08
N GLY A 80 -5.48 10.35 -8.04
CA GLY A 80 -4.62 9.19 -8.14
C GLY A 80 -4.81 8.22 -6.99
N ALA A 81 -3.94 7.26 -6.90
CA ALA A 81 -3.80 6.37 -5.75
C ALA A 81 -2.59 6.78 -4.91
N ARG A 82 -2.70 6.68 -3.62
CA ARG A 82 -1.57 6.81 -2.71
C ARG A 82 -1.29 5.45 -2.07
N ILE A 83 -0.07 4.97 -2.22
CA ILE A 83 0.36 3.75 -1.52
C ILE A 83 0.51 4.09 -0.04
N VAL A 84 -0.25 3.39 0.79
CA VAL A 84 -0.21 3.52 2.26
C VAL A 84 0.80 2.53 2.84
N ALA A 85 0.79 1.30 2.33
CA ALA A 85 1.71 0.26 2.74
C ALA A 85 1.97 -0.70 1.58
N LEU A 86 3.20 -1.16 1.49
CA LEU A 86 3.63 -2.20 0.56
C LEU A 86 4.69 -3.04 1.29
N ALA A 87 4.45 -4.31 1.40
CA ALA A 87 5.37 -5.21 2.07
C ALA A 87 5.46 -6.56 1.39
N VAL A 88 6.65 -7.14 1.42
CA VAL A 88 6.94 -8.49 0.92
C VAL A 88 7.70 -9.24 2.00
N ASP A 89 7.26 -10.45 2.30
CA ASP A 89 7.96 -11.34 3.21
C ASP A 89 9.45 -11.41 2.82
N PRO A 90 10.37 -11.19 3.77
CA PRO A 90 11.81 -11.20 3.49
C PRO A 90 12.30 -12.44 2.74
N ALA A 91 11.70 -13.61 3.00
CA ALA A 91 12.04 -14.87 2.31
C ALA A 91 11.66 -14.88 0.82
N TYR A 92 10.77 -13.99 0.40
CA TYR A 92 10.24 -13.90 -0.97
C TYR A 92 10.68 -12.64 -1.72
N ARG A 93 11.53 -11.83 -1.13
CA ARG A 93 12.06 -10.61 -1.77
C ARG A 93 12.90 -10.96 -3.01
N ARG A 94 12.98 -9.98 -3.94
CA ARG A 94 13.71 -10.08 -5.21
C ARG A 94 13.20 -11.18 -6.15
N ARG A 95 11.95 -11.58 -5.98
CA ARG A 95 11.24 -12.55 -6.85
C ARG A 95 10.10 -11.93 -7.64
N GLY A 96 10.04 -10.60 -7.73
CA GLY A 96 9.01 -9.88 -8.48
C GLY A 96 7.68 -9.70 -7.75
N VAL A 97 7.56 -10.09 -6.49
CA VAL A 97 6.31 -9.99 -5.72
C VAL A 97 5.85 -8.53 -5.59
N GLY A 98 6.75 -7.62 -5.22
CA GLY A 98 6.43 -6.21 -5.09
C GLY A 98 5.96 -5.58 -6.42
N ASN A 99 6.64 -5.89 -7.52
CA ASN A 99 6.24 -5.44 -8.85
C ASN A 99 4.86 -5.97 -9.26
N ALA A 100 4.57 -7.22 -8.95
CA ALA A 100 3.26 -7.81 -9.24
C ALA A 100 2.13 -7.12 -8.45
N LEU A 101 2.37 -6.76 -7.19
CA LEU A 101 1.44 -6.00 -6.36
C LEU A 101 1.22 -4.58 -6.91
N VAL A 102 2.29 -3.88 -7.30
CA VAL A 102 2.18 -2.56 -7.93
C VAL A 102 1.41 -2.64 -9.25
N ASN A 103 1.68 -3.64 -10.09
CA ASN A 103 0.96 -3.83 -11.34
C ASN A 103 -0.53 -4.08 -11.12
N LYS A 104 -0.90 -4.80 -10.06
CA LYS A 104 -2.32 -4.97 -9.70
C LYS A 104 -2.96 -3.63 -9.33
N LEU A 105 -2.27 -2.77 -8.60
CA LEU A 105 -2.75 -1.41 -8.31
C LEU A 105 -2.88 -0.57 -9.59
N VAL A 106 -1.93 -0.68 -10.51
CA VAL A 106 -2.01 -0.01 -11.83
C VAL A 106 -3.28 -0.41 -12.58
N GLU A 107 -3.61 -1.70 -12.58
CA GLU A 107 -4.86 -2.18 -13.19
C GLU A 107 -6.11 -1.59 -12.52
N ASP A 108 -6.14 -1.55 -11.19
CA ASP A 108 -7.26 -0.97 -10.42
C ASP A 108 -7.39 0.54 -10.69
N CYS A 109 -6.27 1.26 -10.80
CA CYS A 109 -6.26 2.67 -11.19
C CYS A 109 -6.83 2.87 -12.59
N LYS A 110 -6.41 2.08 -13.58
CA LYS A 110 -6.93 2.16 -14.95
C LYS A 110 -8.44 1.95 -14.99
N LYS A 111 -8.94 0.95 -14.30
CA LYS A 111 -10.38 0.66 -14.19
C LYS A 111 -11.17 1.80 -13.55
N SER A 112 -10.52 2.57 -12.69
CA SER A 112 -11.12 3.70 -11.97
C SER A 112 -10.89 5.05 -12.64
N GLY A 113 -10.20 5.10 -13.78
CA GLY A 113 -9.88 6.34 -14.48
C GLY A 113 -8.87 7.23 -13.76
N LEU A 114 -7.97 6.63 -12.98
CA LEU A 114 -6.91 7.34 -12.27
C LEU A 114 -5.60 7.27 -13.07
N ASP A 115 -4.89 8.39 -13.15
CA ASP A 115 -3.72 8.53 -14.01
C ASP A 115 -2.39 8.46 -13.26
N ASN A 116 -2.42 8.53 -11.92
CA ASN A 116 -1.20 8.61 -11.12
C ASN A 116 -1.25 7.70 -9.91
N ILE A 117 -0.07 7.23 -9.50
CA ILE A 117 0.15 6.57 -8.21
C ILE A 117 1.24 7.35 -7.48
N TYR A 118 0.98 7.66 -6.22
CA TYR A 118 1.88 8.41 -5.36
C TYR A 118 2.39 7.54 -4.22
N SER A 119 3.65 7.73 -3.86
CA SER A 119 4.25 7.16 -2.64
C SER A 119 5.11 8.25 -1.99
N ILE A 120 5.02 8.37 -0.67
CA ILE A 120 5.82 9.31 0.10
C ILE A 120 6.78 8.49 0.95
N LEU A 121 8.07 8.74 0.78
CA LEU A 121 9.14 8.08 1.51
C LEU A 121 9.92 9.11 2.33
N MET A 122 10.55 8.65 3.41
CA MET A 122 11.58 9.42 4.08
C MET A 122 12.84 9.45 3.21
N ASP A 123 13.61 10.53 3.29
CA ASP A 123 14.82 10.71 2.46
C ASP A 123 15.85 9.60 2.68
N GLU A 124 15.91 9.03 3.88
CA GLU A 124 16.81 7.93 4.23
C GLU A 124 16.37 6.54 3.74
N ASP A 125 15.16 6.40 3.22
CA ASP A 125 14.61 5.11 2.75
C ASP A 125 15.09 4.75 1.33
N GLU A 126 16.40 4.62 1.16
CA GLU A 126 17.04 4.39 -0.16
C GLU A 126 16.62 3.05 -0.79
N LYS A 127 16.38 2.00 0.01
CA LYS A 127 15.95 0.69 -0.51
C LYS A 127 14.56 0.75 -1.11
N ASP A 128 13.64 1.43 -0.44
CA ASP A 128 12.27 1.60 -0.92
C ASP A 128 12.24 2.52 -2.14
N ALA A 129 13.04 3.58 -2.16
CA ALA A 129 13.21 4.45 -3.32
C ALA A 129 13.73 3.66 -4.54
N SER A 130 14.78 2.85 -4.37
CA SER A 130 15.33 2.02 -5.45
C SER A 130 14.30 1.01 -5.97
N PHE A 131 13.51 0.41 -5.09
CA PHE A 131 12.43 -0.49 -5.50
C PHE A 131 11.38 0.26 -6.34
N LEU A 132 10.91 1.42 -5.87
CA LEU A 132 9.92 2.22 -6.58
C LEU A 132 10.44 2.68 -7.95
N GLU A 133 11.69 3.11 -8.04
CA GLU A 133 12.33 3.45 -9.33
C GLU A 133 12.31 2.25 -10.29
N SER A 134 12.64 1.06 -9.81
CA SER A 134 12.57 -0.17 -10.60
C SER A 134 11.15 -0.53 -11.04
N ALA A 135 10.15 -0.09 -10.29
CA ALA A 135 8.72 -0.27 -10.59
C ALA A 135 8.13 0.85 -11.47
N GLY A 136 8.96 1.75 -11.98
CA GLY A 136 8.56 2.81 -12.90
C GLY A 136 8.19 4.14 -12.27
N PHE A 137 8.43 4.31 -10.96
CA PHE A 137 8.21 5.58 -10.28
C PHE A 137 9.40 6.52 -10.49
N GLY A 138 9.13 7.80 -10.43
CA GLY A 138 10.15 8.85 -10.41
C GLY A 138 9.77 9.98 -9.47
N PRO A 139 10.68 10.93 -9.24
CA PRO A 139 10.39 12.09 -8.41
C PRO A 139 9.17 12.85 -8.94
N ALA A 140 8.24 13.17 -8.06
CA ALA A 140 7.09 14.00 -8.41
C ALA A 140 7.48 15.48 -8.46
N ASN A 141 6.70 16.27 -9.20
CA ASN A 141 6.92 17.71 -9.37
C ASN A 141 6.18 18.56 -8.33
N PHE A 142 5.96 18.02 -7.13
CA PHE A 142 5.37 18.74 -6.01
C PHE A 142 6.22 18.54 -4.75
N LYS A 143 6.04 19.42 -3.76
CA LYS A 143 6.78 19.39 -2.50
C LYS A 143 5.84 19.12 -1.34
N VAL A 144 6.32 18.34 -0.37
CA VAL A 144 5.63 18.12 0.90
C VAL A 144 6.23 19.09 1.93
N PHE A 145 5.36 19.84 2.61
CA PHE A 145 5.75 20.71 3.71
C PHE A 145 5.20 20.15 5.01
N SER A 146 6.00 20.14 6.04
CA SER A 146 5.59 19.71 7.37
C SER A 146 5.92 20.76 8.43
N ARG A 147 5.10 20.82 9.46
CA ARG A 147 5.36 21.64 10.64
C ARG A 147 5.10 20.79 11.88
N PRO A 148 6.11 20.54 12.71
CA PRO A 148 5.89 19.84 13.98
C PRO A 148 4.92 20.61 14.87
N ILE A 149 4.04 19.87 15.52
CA ILE A 149 3.13 20.43 16.52
C ILE A 149 3.83 20.30 17.88
N PRO A 150 4.09 21.42 18.59
CA PRO A 150 4.70 21.34 19.91
C PRO A 150 3.75 20.66 20.91
N GLU A 151 4.33 19.99 21.90
CA GLU A 151 3.59 19.37 23.02
C GLU A 151 2.82 20.42 23.84
#